data_52be759c6a7b489c16d86fa3996c5e76
#
_entry.id   52be759c6a7b489c16d86fa3996c5e76
#
_cell.length_a   1.000
_cell.length_b   1.000
_cell.length_c   1.000
_cell.angle_alpha   90.00
_cell.angle_beta   90.00
_cell.angle_gamma   90.00
#
_symmetry.space_group_name_H-M   'P 1'
#
loop_
_entity.id
_entity.type
_entity.pdbx_description
1 polymer ?
#
loop_
_entity_poly.entity_id
_entity_poly.type
_entity_poly.pdbx_seq_one_letter_code
_entity_poly.pdbx_strand_id
1 'polypeptide(L)'
;RSLYAGHCQAIVQTKPDAKSLVFRASADGAKTAEVVFDIIPAKTDYIYECADRNIEGVTVSSETYAEMPDALREFADNDMNSLEPISFDDWNIKPAFTSGYKLFRAKFKVSPSTNPDAENTCTLIFRHVNAKHLWLYIDGKLIADKEELNGALEASFGFDKAGEHEMRLVLEANDGEKTGIRRAIGYRIN
;
A
#
# COMPACT_ATOMS: atom_id res chain seq x y z
N ARG A 1 16.61 26.19 -19.32
CA ARG A 1 15.14 26.15 -19.39
C ARG A 1 14.62 27.41 -20.04
N SER A 2 13.58 27.31 -20.85
CA SER A 2 12.92 28.46 -21.48
C SER A 2 12.10 29.24 -20.45
N LEU A 3 12.10 30.58 -20.57
CA LEU A 3 11.23 31.44 -19.79
C LEU A 3 9.81 31.40 -20.37
N TYR A 4 8.82 31.31 -19.52
CA TYR A 4 7.43 31.49 -19.87
C TYR A 4 6.94 32.83 -19.30
N ALA A 5 6.55 33.77 -20.15
CA ALA A 5 6.14 35.12 -19.77
C ALA A 5 7.14 35.83 -18.81
N GLY A 6 8.44 35.63 -19.01
CA GLY A 6 9.47 36.22 -18.16
C GLY A 6 9.73 35.49 -16.84
N HIS A 7 9.08 34.39 -16.59
CA HIS A 7 9.22 33.59 -15.35
C HIS A 7 9.87 32.23 -15.62
N CYS A 8 10.68 31.79 -14.67
CA CYS A 8 11.25 30.43 -14.65
C CYS A 8 11.03 29.82 -13.26
N GLN A 9 10.52 28.59 -13.22
CA GLN A 9 10.35 27.84 -11.98
C GLN A 9 11.35 26.68 -11.94
N ALA A 10 11.98 26.49 -10.80
CA ALA A 10 12.80 25.33 -10.50
C ALA A 10 12.35 24.71 -9.19
N ILE A 11 12.16 23.40 -9.19
CA ILE A 11 11.96 22.59 -7.98
C ILE A 11 13.31 22.03 -7.60
N VAL A 12 13.71 22.24 -6.35
CA VAL A 12 15.01 21.82 -5.83
C VAL A 12 14.82 21.01 -4.58
N GLN A 13 15.49 19.88 -4.51
CA GLN A 13 15.56 19.03 -3.33
C GLN A 13 17.01 19.02 -2.83
N THR A 14 17.20 19.28 -1.53
CA THR A 14 18.50 19.22 -0.89
C THR A 14 18.85 17.79 -0.50
N LYS A 15 20.15 17.50 -0.41
CA LYS A 15 20.61 16.24 0.20
C LYS A 15 20.50 16.34 1.72
N PRO A 16 20.33 15.22 2.45
CA PRO A 16 20.15 15.23 3.90
C PRO A 16 21.29 15.91 4.68
N ASP A 17 22.51 15.88 4.16
CA ASP A 17 23.74 16.43 4.76
C ASP A 17 24.12 17.80 4.23
N ALA A 18 23.32 18.39 3.34
CA ALA A 18 23.61 19.69 2.77
C ALA A 18 23.50 20.80 3.81
N LYS A 19 24.49 21.68 3.86
CA LYS A 19 24.53 22.84 4.77
C LYS A 19 24.08 24.14 4.12
N SER A 20 24.18 24.22 2.80
CA SER A 20 23.77 25.39 2.03
C SER A 20 23.27 24.98 0.64
N LEU A 21 22.43 25.83 0.07
CA LEU A 21 21.94 25.75 -1.30
C LEU A 21 22.29 27.04 -2.02
N VAL A 22 22.96 26.93 -3.14
CA VAL A 22 23.28 28.07 -4.00
C VAL A 22 22.39 28.04 -5.23
N PHE A 23 21.61 29.07 -5.41
CA PHE A 23 20.79 29.30 -6.62
C PHE A 23 21.49 30.31 -7.51
N ARG A 24 21.83 29.90 -8.73
CA ARG A 24 22.44 30.78 -9.73
C ARG A 24 21.57 30.84 -10.98
N ALA A 25 21.22 32.05 -11.39
CA ALA A 25 20.48 32.32 -12.62
C ALA A 25 21.38 33.11 -13.59
N SER A 26 21.47 32.66 -14.82
CA SER A 26 22.18 33.35 -15.90
C SER A 26 21.35 33.33 -17.18
N ALA A 27 21.44 34.40 -17.94
CA ALA A 27 20.86 34.51 -19.28
C ALA A 27 21.80 35.35 -20.18
N ASP A 28 21.71 35.10 -21.48
CA ASP A 28 22.48 35.88 -22.46
C ASP A 28 22.13 37.35 -22.38
N GLY A 29 23.17 38.19 -22.26
CA GLY A 29 23.00 39.63 -22.15
C GLY A 29 22.55 40.14 -20.77
N ALA A 30 22.38 39.29 -19.79
CA ALA A 30 22.02 39.67 -18.43
C ALA A 30 23.16 39.36 -17.43
N LYS A 31 23.21 40.12 -16.33
CA LYS A 31 24.12 39.79 -15.23
C LYS A 31 23.65 38.53 -14.52
N THR A 32 24.59 37.63 -14.25
CA THR A 32 24.31 36.46 -13.40
C THR A 32 23.87 36.91 -12.00
N ALA A 33 22.80 36.35 -11.51
CA ALA A 33 22.33 36.52 -10.14
C ALA A 33 22.58 35.24 -9.34
N GLU A 34 22.96 35.42 -8.09
CA GLU A 34 23.19 34.29 -7.17
C GLU A 34 22.56 34.59 -5.83
N VAL A 35 21.89 33.58 -5.25
CA VAL A 35 21.32 33.62 -3.90
C VAL A 35 21.75 32.35 -3.16
N VAL A 36 22.24 32.54 -1.95
CA VAL A 36 22.65 31.46 -1.04
C VAL A 36 21.59 31.32 0.06
N PHE A 37 21.14 30.11 0.28
CA PHE A 37 20.25 29.74 1.38
C PHE A 37 21.02 28.85 2.35
N ASP A 38 20.96 29.16 3.63
CA ASP A 38 21.41 28.26 4.67
C ASP A 38 20.37 27.18 4.89
N ILE A 39 20.80 25.93 4.93
CA ILE A 39 19.93 24.80 5.22
C ILE A 39 19.96 24.54 6.72
N ILE A 40 18.82 24.73 7.35
CA ILE A 40 18.64 24.38 8.75
C ILE A 40 18.14 22.93 8.80
N PRO A 41 18.87 22.00 9.43
CA PRO A 41 18.39 20.63 9.59
C PRO A 41 17.01 20.64 10.28
N ALA A 42 16.06 19.98 9.70
CA ALA A 42 14.77 19.78 10.34
C ALA A 42 14.99 18.94 11.60
N LYS A 43 14.44 19.38 12.74
CA LYS A 43 14.45 18.60 14.00
C LYS A 43 13.48 17.43 13.98
N THR A 44 12.61 17.39 13.00
CA THR A 44 11.69 16.30 12.73
C THR A 44 12.22 15.55 11.54
N ASP A 45 12.45 14.26 11.70
CA ASP A 45 12.52 13.36 10.58
C ASP A 45 11.19 13.49 9.83
N TYR A 46 11.15 14.39 8.84
CA TYR A 46 10.14 14.27 7.81
C TYR A 46 10.51 13.01 7.05
N ILE A 47 10.13 11.89 7.61
CA ILE A 47 9.89 10.71 6.83
C ILE A 47 8.85 11.19 5.83
N TYR A 48 9.25 11.35 4.57
CA TYR A 48 8.28 11.31 3.51
C TYR A 48 7.56 10.00 3.74
N GLU A 49 6.35 10.07 4.29
CA GLU A 49 5.44 8.95 4.23
C GLU A 49 5.45 8.56 2.76
N CYS A 50 6.13 7.48 2.46
CA CYS A 50 6.09 6.93 1.11
C CYS A 50 4.62 6.81 0.81
N ALA A 51 4.15 7.49 -0.21
CA ALA A 51 2.77 7.39 -0.65
C ALA A 51 2.38 5.91 -0.59
N ASP A 52 1.25 5.60 0.05
CA ASP A 52 0.74 4.24 0.18
C ASP A 52 1.01 3.47 -1.12
N ARG A 53 1.78 2.42 -1.04
CA ARG A 53 2.03 1.56 -2.20
C ARG A 53 0.85 0.63 -2.34
N ASN A 54 0.42 0.36 -3.56
CA ASN A 54 -0.61 -0.64 -3.80
C ASN A 54 0.02 -2.04 -3.89
N ILE A 55 -0.68 -3.03 -3.35
CA ILE A 55 -0.36 -4.44 -3.58
C ILE A 55 -0.86 -4.79 -4.97
N GLU A 56 0.06 -5.20 -5.83
CA GLU A 56 -0.23 -5.65 -7.19
C GLU A 56 -0.42 -7.16 -7.24
N GLY A 57 -1.07 -7.66 -8.30
CA GLY A 57 -1.23 -9.10 -8.54
C GLY A 57 -2.09 -9.81 -7.49
N VAL A 58 -3.05 -9.11 -6.89
CA VAL A 58 -4.03 -9.75 -6.02
C VAL A 58 -4.86 -10.74 -6.82
N THR A 59 -5.01 -11.94 -6.29
CA THR A 59 -5.87 -12.98 -6.83
C THR A 59 -6.99 -13.31 -5.84
N VAL A 60 -8.08 -13.86 -6.35
CA VAL A 60 -9.23 -14.29 -5.56
C VAL A 60 -9.73 -15.63 -6.04
N SER A 61 -10.30 -16.44 -5.15
CA SER A 61 -10.91 -17.72 -5.53
C SER A 61 -12.00 -17.54 -6.60
N SER A 62 -11.94 -18.30 -7.67
CA SER A 62 -12.90 -18.23 -8.79
C SER A 62 -14.33 -18.51 -8.31
N GLU A 63 -14.51 -19.52 -7.47
CA GLU A 63 -15.79 -19.87 -6.85
C GLU A 63 -15.88 -19.39 -5.39
N THR A 64 -17.09 -19.39 -4.85
CA THR A 64 -17.37 -19.12 -3.45
C THR A 64 -17.37 -20.44 -2.68
N TYR A 65 -16.69 -20.48 -1.54
CA TYR A 65 -16.72 -21.64 -0.65
C TYR A 65 -17.99 -21.63 0.20
N ALA A 66 -18.61 -22.78 0.41
CA ALA A 66 -19.76 -22.92 1.31
C ALA A 66 -19.34 -22.88 2.79
N GLU A 67 -18.14 -23.38 3.08
CA GLU A 67 -17.53 -23.39 4.41
C GLU A 67 -16.24 -22.58 4.39
N MET A 68 -15.78 -22.13 5.56
CA MET A 68 -14.55 -21.35 5.68
C MET A 68 -13.36 -22.15 5.11
N PRO A 69 -12.68 -21.64 4.07
CA PRO A 69 -11.53 -22.31 3.50
C PRO A 69 -10.32 -22.27 4.44
N ASP A 70 -9.48 -23.30 4.37
CA ASP A 70 -8.16 -23.26 5.03
C ASP A 70 -7.26 -22.24 4.30
N ALA A 71 -7.13 -21.07 4.88
CA ALA A 71 -6.35 -19.98 4.31
C ALA A 71 -4.86 -20.30 4.19
N LEU A 72 -4.35 -21.29 4.91
CA LEU A 72 -2.94 -21.67 4.94
C LEU A 72 -2.61 -22.78 3.94
N ARG A 73 -3.62 -23.42 3.38
CA ARG A 73 -3.43 -24.44 2.35
C ARG A 73 -2.85 -23.83 1.07
N GLU A 74 -1.90 -24.51 0.47
CA GLU A 74 -1.46 -24.15 -0.88
C GLU A 74 -2.50 -24.64 -1.89
N PHE A 75 -2.77 -23.76 -2.88
CA PHE A 75 -3.63 -24.13 -4.01
C PHE A 75 -2.76 -24.75 -5.09
N ALA A 76 -3.06 -26.00 -5.44
CA ALA A 76 -2.49 -26.64 -6.62
C ALA A 76 -3.17 -26.10 -7.88
N ASP A 77 -2.44 -26.11 -9.01
CA ASP A 77 -2.94 -25.61 -10.32
C ASP A 77 -4.23 -26.29 -10.82
N ASN A 78 -4.61 -27.40 -10.21
CA ASN A 78 -5.77 -28.22 -10.59
C ASN A 78 -6.93 -28.15 -9.59
N ASP A 79 -6.87 -27.28 -8.59
CA ASP A 79 -8.00 -27.10 -7.67
C ASP A 79 -9.19 -26.47 -8.40
N MET A 80 -10.37 -27.02 -8.16
CA MET A 80 -11.62 -26.50 -8.75
C MET A 80 -11.89 -25.03 -8.39
N ASN A 81 -11.32 -24.55 -7.30
CA ASN A 81 -11.30 -23.17 -6.85
C ASN A 81 -9.96 -22.51 -7.17
N SER A 82 -9.61 -22.46 -8.47
CA SER A 82 -8.40 -21.74 -8.89
C SER A 82 -8.50 -20.26 -8.49
N LEU A 83 -7.31 -19.63 -8.29
CA LEU A 83 -7.22 -18.22 -8.03
C LEU A 83 -7.18 -17.43 -9.34
N GLU A 84 -8.05 -16.45 -9.48
CA GLU A 84 -8.12 -15.57 -10.65
C GLU A 84 -7.63 -14.16 -10.28
N PRO A 85 -6.93 -13.46 -11.20
CA PRO A 85 -6.54 -12.08 -10.98
C PRO A 85 -7.75 -11.18 -10.77
N ILE A 86 -7.66 -10.27 -9.79
CA ILE A 86 -8.69 -9.27 -9.54
C ILE A 86 -8.12 -7.86 -9.68
N SER A 87 -8.89 -6.98 -10.33
CA SER A 87 -8.60 -5.55 -10.39
C SER A 87 -9.65 -4.79 -9.61
N PHE A 88 -9.21 -3.98 -8.66
CA PHE A 88 -10.07 -3.12 -7.87
C PHE A 88 -10.31 -1.78 -8.57
N ASP A 89 -11.47 -1.18 -8.31
CA ASP A 89 -11.80 0.19 -8.74
C ASP A 89 -12.32 1.02 -7.56
N ASP A 90 -12.49 2.33 -7.79
CA ASP A 90 -12.88 3.26 -6.74
C ASP A 90 -14.39 3.21 -6.42
N TRP A 91 -15.20 2.59 -7.27
CA TRP A 91 -16.65 2.73 -7.24
C TRP A 91 -17.37 1.45 -6.83
N ASN A 92 -16.84 0.29 -7.22
CA ASN A 92 -17.50 -0.99 -7.05
C ASN A 92 -16.81 -1.87 -6.02
N ILE A 93 -17.59 -2.59 -5.25
CA ILE A 93 -17.11 -3.68 -4.40
C ILE A 93 -16.76 -4.87 -5.29
N LYS A 94 -15.57 -5.43 -5.12
CA LYS A 94 -15.04 -6.58 -5.88
C LYS A 94 -14.32 -7.60 -5.00
N PRO A 95 -14.47 -8.91 -5.35
CA PRO A 95 -15.58 -9.45 -6.13
C PRO A 95 -16.87 -9.22 -5.34
N ALA A 96 -17.98 -8.90 -6.01
CA ALA A 96 -19.24 -8.78 -5.32
C ALA A 96 -19.87 -10.15 -5.16
N PHE A 97 -19.92 -10.67 -3.93
CA PHE A 97 -20.58 -11.93 -3.59
C PHE A 97 -21.51 -11.75 -2.39
N THR A 98 -22.50 -12.62 -2.21
CA THR A 98 -23.58 -12.42 -1.26
C THR A 98 -23.80 -13.60 -0.30
N SER A 99 -23.01 -14.68 -0.43
CA SER A 99 -23.07 -15.85 0.44
C SER A 99 -21.74 -16.59 0.47
N GLY A 100 -21.45 -17.30 1.55
CA GLY A 100 -20.25 -18.11 1.71
C GLY A 100 -18.98 -17.29 1.90
N TYR A 101 -17.85 -17.83 1.42
CA TYR A 101 -16.52 -17.29 1.66
C TYR A 101 -15.76 -17.10 0.36
N LYS A 102 -14.90 -16.09 0.32
CA LYS A 102 -13.89 -15.87 -0.74
C LYS A 102 -12.51 -15.76 -0.12
N LEU A 103 -11.53 -16.40 -0.76
CA LEU A 103 -10.12 -16.32 -0.40
C LEU A 103 -9.38 -15.43 -1.38
N PHE A 104 -8.61 -14.49 -0.86
CA PHE A 104 -7.69 -13.62 -1.61
C PHE A 104 -6.25 -13.99 -1.28
N ARG A 105 -5.38 -13.85 -2.26
CA ARG A 105 -3.94 -14.07 -2.12
C ARG A 105 -3.18 -12.98 -2.86
N ALA A 106 -2.10 -12.52 -2.27
CA ALA A 106 -1.16 -11.61 -2.93
C ALA A 106 0.23 -11.78 -2.35
N LYS A 107 1.25 -11.45 -3.17
CA LYS A 107 2.63 -11.31 -2.73
C LYS A 107 3.09 -9.88 -2.93
N PHE A 108 3.81 -9.34 -1.96
CA PHE A 108 4.34 -7.99 -2.02
C PHE A 108 5.70 -7.90 -1.34
N LYS A 109 6.50 -6.92 -1.72
CA LYS A 109 7.85 -6.75 -1.19
C LYS A 109 7.91 -5.57 -0.24
N VAL A 110 8.52 -5.78 0.92
CA VAL A 110 8.87 -4.74 1.86
C VAL A 110 10.38 -4.53 1.90
N SER A 111 10.78 -3.32 2.21
CA SER A 111 12.18 -2.98 2.48
C SER A 111 12.23 -2.21 3.79
N PRO A 112 13.20 -2.47 4.67
CA PRO A 112 13.34 -1.74 5.91
C PRO A 112 13.40 -0.24 5.67
N SER A 113 12.95 0.52 6.66
CA SER A 113 13.18 1.96 6.69
C SER A 113 14.69 2.24 6.61
N THR A 114 15.06 3.34 5.96
CA THR A 114 16.44 3.85 5.98
C THR A 114 16.79 4.49 7.33
N ASN A 115 15.80 4.72 8.18
CA ASN A 115 15.99 5.17 9.55
C ASN A 115 16.37 3.96 10.43
N PRO A 116 17.58 3.93 11.04
CA PRO A 116 18.02 2.82 11.88
C PRO A 116 17.20 2.65 13.17
N ASP A 117 16.49 3.68 13.59
CA ASP A 117 15.65 3.68 14.80
C ASP A 117 14.18 3.28 14.49
N ALA A 118 13.85 3.00 13.24
CA ALA A 118 12.50 2.59 12.85
C ALA A 118 12.22 1.13 13.26
N GLU A 119 11.01 0.88 13.74
CA GLU A 119 10.59 -0.46 14.18
C GLU A 119 10.29 -1.44 13.02
N ASN A 120 10.54 -1.05 11.76
CA ASN A 120 10.25 -1.87 10.57
C ASN A 120 8.86 -2.52 10.63
N THR A 121 7.87 -1.69 10.74
CA THR A 121 6.47 -2.13 10.75
C THR A 121 5.83 -1.84 9.39
N CYS A 122 5.14 -2.84 8.84
CA CYS A 122 4.34 -2.68 7.62
C CYS A 122 2.86 -2.64 8.00
N THR A 123 2.15 -1.61 7.57
CA THR A 123 0.72 -1.46 7.76
C THR A 123 0.00 -1.71 6.43
N LEU A 124 -0.85 -2.71 6.39
CA LEU A 124 -1.79 -2.96 5.28
C LEU A 124 -3.00 -2.04 5.42
N ILE A 125 -3.43 -1.44 4.32
CA ILE A 125 -4.47 -0.42 4.28
C ILE A 125 -5.58 -0.88 3.34
N PHE A 126 -6.71 -1.24 3.90
CA PHE A 126 -7.95 -1.53 3.19
C PHE A 126 -8.84 -0.29 3.28
N ARG A 127 -9.00 0.42 2.18
CA ARG A 127 -9.75 1.70 2.19
C ARG A 127 -11.24 1.51 2.39
N HIS A 128 -11.78 0.37 1.97
CA HIS A 128 -13.14 -0.03 2.26
C HIS A 128 -13.33 -1.54 2.03
N VAL A 129 -13.77 -2.22 3.06
CA VAL A 129 -14.21 -3.63 3.01
C VAL A 129 -15.64 -3.69 3.50
N ASN A 130 -16.48 -4.48 2.84
CA ASN A 130 -17.78 -4.90 3.36
C ASN A 130 -17.76 -6.41 3.52
N ALA A 131 -17.84 -6.90 4.74
CA ALA A 131 -17.82 -8.32 5.08
C ALA A 131 -18.48 -8.57 6.44
N LYS A 132 -19.15 -9.70 6.59
CA LYS A 132 -19.64 -10.19 7.89
C LYS A 132 -18.47 -10.54 8.80
N HIS A 133 -17.41 -11.16 8.21
CA HIS A 133 -16.19 -11.46 8.93
C HIS A 133 -14.98 -11.41 7.99
N LEU A 134 -13.83 -10.99 8.51
CA LEU A 134 -12.57 -10.87 7.82
C LEU A 134 -11.46 -11.53 8.64
N TRP A 135 -10.71 -12.43 8.02
CA TRP A 135 -9.45 -12.98 8.56
C TRP A 135 -8.30 -12.63 7.63
N LEU A 136 -7.29 -11.97 8.17
CA LEU A 136 -6.09 -11.56 7.44
C LEU A 136 -4.86 -12.26 8.00
N TYR A 137 -4.14 -12.94 7.11
CA TYR A 137 -2.90 -13.64 7.41
C TYR A 137 -1.76 -13.03 6.61
N ILE A 138 -0.59 -12.89 7.26
CA ILE A 138 0.68 -12.56 6.62
C ILE A 138 1.66 -13.67 6.96
N ASP A 139 2.25 -14.29 5.93
CA ASP A 139 3.20 -15.42 6.06
C ASP A 139 2.66 -16.55 6.97
N GLY A 140 1.37 -16.83 6.86
CA GLY A 140 0.69 -17.84 7.66
C GLY A 140 0.30 -17.41 9.08
N LYS A 141 0.64 -16.20 9.52
CA LYS A 141 0.26 -15.68 10.85
C LYS A 141 -0.98 -14.82 10.76
N LEU A 142 -1.98 -15.07 11.61
CA LEU A 142 -3.16 -14.22 11.74
C LEU A 142 -2.78 -12.84 12.27
N ILE A 143 -3.11 -11.79 11.50
CA ILE A 143 -2.79 -10.39 11.82
C ILE A 143 -4.05 -9.61 12.19
N ALA A 144 -5.17 -9.91 11.54
CA ALA A 144 -6.44 -9.31 11.89
C ALA A 144 -7.58 -10.33 11.79
N ASP A 145 -8.51 -10.19 12.73
CA ASP A 145 -9.77 -10.93 12.84
C ASP A 145 -10.84 -9.90 13.20
N LYS A 146 -11.79 -9.65 12.28
CA LYS A 146 -12.77 -8.57 12.38
C LYS A 146 -14.15 -9.02 11.96
N GLU A 147 -15.10 -8.85 12.85
CA GLU A 147 -16.53 -9.07 12.59
C GLU A 147 -17.21 -7.76 12.15
N GLU A 148 -18.28 -7.90 11.36
CA GLU A 148 -19.18 -6.82 10.93
C GLU A 148 -18.46 -5.59 10.37
N LEU A 149 -17.55 -5.82 9.42
CA LEU A 149 -16.76 -4.77 8.82
C LEU A 149 -17.48 -4.13 7.63
N ASN A 150 -17.77 -2.83 7.74
CA ASN A 150 -18.21 -2.00 6.62
C ASN A 150 -17.46 -0.66 6.66
N GLY A 151 -16.25 -0.63 6.14
CA GLY A 151 -15.41 0.55 6.21
C GLY A 151 -13.94 0.26 5.97
N ALA A 152 -13.08 1.16 6.46
CA ALA A 152 -11.63 1.02 6.37
C ALA A 152 -11.10 0.08 7.45
N LEU A 153 -10.01 -0.62 7.11
CA LEU A 153 -9.23 -1.44 8.03
C LEU A 153 -7.74 -1.16 7.82
N GLU A 154 -7.02 -0.92 8.90
CA GLU A 154 -5.57 -0.96 8.94
C GLU A 154 -5.11 -2.10 9.83
N ALA A 155 -4.12 -2.87 9.34
CA ALA A 155 -3.54 -3.98 10.09
C ALA A 155 -2.03 -3.97 9.92
N SER A 156 -1.29 -4.02 11.04
CA SER A 156 0.16 -3.89 11.04
C SER A 156 0.86 -5.18 11.46
N PHE A 157 2.03 -5.42 10.87
CA PHE A 157 2.93 -6.51 11.26
C PHE A 157 4.38 -6.02 11.23
N GLY A 158 5.20 -6.56 12.14
CA GLY A 158 6.65 -6.31 12.17
C GLY A 158 7.40 -7.24 11.21
N PHE A 159 8.53 -6.77 10.70
CA PHE A 159 9.43 -7.58 9.87
C PHE A 159 10.91 -7.21 10.17
N ASP A 160 11.80 -8.19 10.11
CA ASP A 160 13.21 -7.99 10.51
C ASP A 160 14.10 -7.52 9.36
N LYS A 161 13.77 -7.88 8.12
CA LYS A 161 14.59 -7.62 6.93
C LYS A 161 13.76 -7.47 5.67
N ALA A 162 14.36 -6.86 4.65
CA ALA A 162 13.76 -6.81 3.32
C ALA A 162 13.39 -8.21 2.82
N GLY A 163 12.21 -8.35 2.23
CA GLY A 163 11.74 -9.62 1.74
C GLY A 163 10.40 -9.55 1.02
N GLU A 164 10.01 -10.68 0.48
CA GLU A 164 8.69 -10.90 -0.06
C GLU A 164 7.81 -11.50 1.04
N HIS A 165 6.62 -10.95 1.21
CA HIS A 165 5.59 -11.40 2.14
C HIS A 165 4.36 -11.85 1.37
N GLU A 166 3.67 -12.86 1.90
CA GLU A 166 2.43 -13.37 1.35
C GLU A 166 1.24 -12.97 2.21
N MET A 167 0.30 -12.26 1.60
CA MET A 167 -0.99 -11.95 2.18
C MET A 167 -2.01 -13.00 1.77
N ARG A 168 -2.78 -13.51 2.74
CA ARG A 168 -3.99 -14.29 2.53
C ARG A 168 -5.12 -13.66 3.33
N LEU A 169 -6.26 -13.46 2.67
CA LEU A 169 -7.41 -12.84 3.26
C LEU A 169 -8.64 -13.67 2.97
N VAL A 170 -9.40 -14.01 4.00
CA VAL A 170 -10.71 -14.66 3.87
C VAL A 170 -11.77 -13.63 4.23
N LEU A 171 -12.80 -13.53 3.39
CA LEU A 171 -14.01 -12.75 3.66
C LEU A 171 -15.21 -13.68 3.73
N GLU A 172 -16.01 -13.55 4.79
CA GLU A 172 -17.35 -14.13 4.90
C GLU A 172 -18.38 -13.13 4.39
N ALA A 173 -19.30 -13.60 3.59
CA ALA A 173 -20.37 -12.76 3.04
C ALA A 173 -21.32 -12.25 4.11
N ASN A 174 -21.77 -11.00 3.95
CA ASN A 174 -23.00 -10.52 4.54
C ASN A 174 -24.18 -11.13 3.75
N ASP A 175 -25.07 -11.83 4.44
CA ASP A 175 -26.20 -12.50 3.80
C ASP A 175 -27.08 -11.50 3.03
N GLY A 176 -27.16 -11.69 1.72
CA GLY A 176 -27.95 -10.85 0.82
C GLY A 176 -27.32 -9.51 0.43
N GLU A 177 -26.20 -9.11 1.02
CA GLU A 177 -25.50 -7.87 0.69
C GLU A 177 -24.22 -8.12 -0.13
N LYS A 178 -23.78 -7.11 -0.90
CA LYS A 178 -22.55 -7.20 -1.66
C LYS A 178 -21.34 -7.17 -0.72
N THR A 179 -20.64 -8.27 -0.61
CA THR A 179 -19.39 -8.42 0.14
C THR A 179 -18.19 -8.30 -0.78
N GLY A 180 -17.10 -7.72 -0.28
CA GLY A 180 -15.85 -7.57 -1.01
C GLY A 180 -15.09 -6.30 -0.64
N ILE A 181 -14.17 -5.91 -1.51
CA ILE A 181 -13.24 -4.79 -1.30
C ILE A 181 -13.49 -3.72 -2.36
N ARG A 182 -13.47 -2.46 -1.96
CA ARG A 182 -13.43 -1.31 -2.84
C ARG A 182 -12.06 -0.65 -2.75
N ARG A 183 -11.48 -0.27 -3.87
CA ARG A 183 -10.14 0.27 -4.05
C ARG A 183 -9.02 -0.76 -3.80
N ALA A 184 -7.87 -0.47 -4.39
CA ALA A 184 -6.69 -1.29 -4.21
C ALA A 184 -6.27 -1.37 -2.74
N ILE A 185 -5.76 -2.53 -2.36
CA ILE A 185 -5.16 -2.76 -1.04
C ILE A 185 -3.81 -2.05 -1.04
N GLY A 186 -3.65 -1.11 -0.13
CA GLY A 186 -2.39 -0.38 0.03
C GLY A 186 -1.53 -0.97 1.14
N TYR A 187 -0.25 -0.55 1.18
CA TYR A 187 0.61 -0.77 2.33
C TYR A 187 1.57 0.39 2.54
N ARG A 188 1.96 0.62 3.77
CA ARG A 188 2.91 1.64 4.22
C ARG A 188 3.94 1.00 5.15
N ILE A 189 5.19 1.42 5.03
CA ILE A 189 6.28 1.02 5.93
C ILE A 189 6.53 2.19 6.89
N ASN A 190 6.47 1.92 8.17
CA ASN A 190 6.67 2.88 9.26
C ASN A 190 8.05 2.71 9.88
#